data_1a7d5b3bf3f096bd3f01323372c24dd3
#
_entry.id   1a7d5b3bf3f096bd3f01323372c24dd3
#
_cell.length_a   1.000
_cell.length_b   1.000
_cell.length_c   1.000
_cell.angle_alpha   90.00
_cell.angle_beta   90.00
_cell.angle_gamma   90.00
#
_symmetry.space_group_name_H-M   'P 1'
#
loop_
_entity.id
_entity.type
_entity.pdbx_description
1 polymer ?
#
loop_
_entity_poly.entity_id
_entity_poly.type
_entity_poly.pdbx_seq_one_letter_code
_entity_poly.pdbx_strand_id
1 'polypeptide(L)'
;MGHNNSPSRSRSSRFIRPFGALAGALVALALAAGPAFACGGLIGPNGAVNLVNTTTLAGYHDGVEHYVTSFEFAGGGGQFGSLVPLPGVPSEVVRGGDWTLQRLVRETDPRGELDSAFRLEAVPAAAQVLLEVRIDALDITVLRGGANEVGQWATDHGFRLPPDAPEVLDFYATRSPIFLAAVFDADAANERGQALGEGTPVHITIPTDNPWVPLRILGLGKSAAERVEADVYLLTDNPPRMLPNPSSAGNGLFLKHYAPASAELLADLRADAGMGWVPESGWLTKVAIDAAAADMTFDLAIDASGRGEPSAVRAGLPPVVDGIARASSNLDWLVAAAVVLGVGVWFSALTLGRRRLAPPNAA
;
A
#
# COMPACT_ATOMS: atom_id res chain seq x y z
N MET A 1 70.94 2.56 65.95
CA MET A 1 71.11 1.75 64.73
C MET A 1 69.86 1.82 63.90
N GLY A 2 69.94 2.56 62.83
CA GLY A 2 68.86 2.86 61.95
C GLY A 2 68.78 1.91 60.78
N HIS A 3 67.64 1.81 60.20
CA HIS A 3 67.47 1.49 58.76
C HIS A 3 66.25 2.23 58.24
N ASN A 4 66.51 3.10 57.31
CA ASN A 4 65.57 3.74 56.42
C ASN A 4 65.05 2.70 55.39
N ASN A 5 63.75 2.65 55.15
CA ASN A 5 63.21 2.10 53.93
C ASN A 5 62.02 2.92 53.45
N SER A 6 62.20 3.62 52.37
CA SER A 6 61.17 4.36 51.65
C SER A 6 60.25 3.43 50.85
N PRO A 7 58.95 3.64 50.81
CA PRO A 7 58.09 2.88 49.90
C PRO A 7 57.97 3.58 48.52
N SER A 8 58.22 2.82 47.48
CA SER A 8 58.02 3.19 46.05
C SER A 8 56.54 3.33 45.73
N ARG A 9 56.15 4.47 45.15
CA ARG A 9 54.81 4.67 44.56
C ARG A 9 54.68 3.92 43.26
N SER A 10 53.83 2.84 43.26
CA SER A 10 53.39 2.24 42.01
C SER A 10 52.16 3.01 41.49
N ARG A 11 52.25 3.59 40.29
CA ARG A 11 51.15 4.13 39.53
C ARG A 11 50.37 2.98 38.90
N SER A 12 49.20 2.63 39.44
CA SER A 12 48.23 1.75 38.79
C SER A 12 47.43 2.57 37.76
N SER A 13 47.74 2.39 36.47
CA SER A 13 46.92 2.82 35.35
C SER A 13 45.62 2.06 35.33
N ARG A 14 44.51 2.70 35.63
CA ARG A 14 43.17 2.16 35.44
C ARG A 14 42.82 2.19 33.95
N PHE A 15 42.96 1.05 33.25
CA PHE A 15 42.33 0.82 31.98
C PHE A 15 40.83 0.63 32.19
N ILE A 16 40.05 1.66 31.91
CA ILE A 16 38.60 1.58 31.80
C ILE A 16 38.31 0.92 30.46
N ARG A 17 37.82 -0.31 30.45
CA ARG A 17 37.39 -1.04 29.27
C ARG A 17 36.04 -0.48 28.82
N PRO A 18 35.86 -0.10 27.51
CA PRO A 18 34.58 0.32 26.97
C PRO A 18 33.75 -0.90 26.52
N PHE A 19 33.28 -1.71 27.46
CA PHE A 19 32.38 -2.84 27.18
C PHE A 19 30.88 -2.48 27.29
N GLY A 20 30.57 -1.26 27.74
CA GLY A 20 29.18 -0.82 27.91
C GLY A 20 28.51 -0.26 26.67
N ALA A 21 29.28 0.20 25.67
CA ALA A 21 28.72 0.88 24.49
C ALA A 21 28.22 -0.08 23.39
N LEU A 22 28.73 -1.32 23.31
CA LEU A 22 28.30 -2.29 22.31
C LEU A 22 26.96 -2.97 22.67
N ALA A 23 26.69 -3.16 23.96
CA ALA A 23 25.44 -3.80 24.40
C ALA A 23 24.21 -2.91 24.19
N GLY A 24 24.37 -1.58 24.28
CA GLY A 24 23.29 -0.61 24.03
C GLY A 24 22.91 -0.49 22.56
N ALA A 25 23.86 -0.62 21.64
CA ALA A 25 23.63 -0.53 20.21
C ALA A 25 22.91 -1.78 19.63
N LEU A 26 23.16 -2.97 20.19
CA LEU A 26 22.49 -4.21 19.76
C LEU A 26 21.02 -4.28 20.23
N VAL A 27 20.69 -3.71 21.39
CA VAL A 27 19.29 -3.65 21.88
C VAL A 27 18.46 -2.62 21.09
N ALA A 28 19.08 -1.52 20.62
CA ALA A 28 18.38 -0.53 19.80
C ALA A 28 18.09 -1.00 18.36
N LEU A 29 18.85 -1.98 17.83
CA LEU A 29 18.62 -2.52 16.48
C LEU A 29 17.56 -3.63 16.45
N ALA A 30 17.25 -4.26 17.59
CA ALA A 30 16.24 -5.31 17.71
C ALA A 30 14.79 -4.76 17.82
N LEU A 31 14.61 -3.43 17.96
CA LEU A 31 13.30 -2.77 18.06
C LEU A 31 12.80 -2.19 16.72
N ALA A 32 13.51 -2.43 15.61
CA ALA A 32 13.19 -1.87 14.30
C ALA A 32 12.51 -2.86 13.32
N ALA A 33 12.18 -4.09 13.77
CA ALA A 33 11.39 -5.02 12.97
C ALA A 33 9.90 -4.79 13.29
N GLY A 34 9.23 -3.93 12.53
CA GLY A 34 7.78 -3.73 12.59
C GLY A 34 7.05 -4.82 11.81
N PRO A 35 5.85 -5.22 12.23
CA PRO A 35 5.02 -6.23 11.57
C PRO A 35 4.37 -5.72 10.28
N ALA A 36 4.05 -6.62 9.34
CA ALA A 36 3.37 -6.35 8.08
C ALA A 36 1.84 -6.51 8.20
N PHE A 37 1.02 -5.77 7.43
CA PHE A 37 -0.44 -5.68 7.60
C PHE A 37 -1.24 -5.61 6.28
N ALA A 38 -2.58 -5.74 6.35
CA ALA A 38 -3.51 -5.81 5.22
C ALA A 38 -3.75 -4.49 4.46
N CYS A 39 -4.21 -4.57 3.20
CA CYS A 39 -4.63 -3.41 2.39
C CYS A 39 -5.95 -2.81 2.89
N GLY A 40 -5.89 -2.02 3.96
CA GLY A 40 -7.02 -1.28 4.53
C GLY A 40 -6.55 -0.16 5.45
N GLY A 41 -7.41 0.83 5.70
CA GLY A 41 -7.16 1.86 6.70
C GLY A 41 -7.43 1.30 8.10
N LEU A 42 -6.44 1.30 9.00
CA LEU A 42 -6.64 0.92 10.40
C LEU A 42 -7.07 2.11 11.25
N ILE A 43 -8.01 1.86 12.14
CA ILE A 43 -8.54 2.83 13.09
C ILE A 43 -8.55 2.23 14.51
N GLY A 44 -8.27 3.04 15.51
CA GLY A 44 -8.24 2.61 16.91
C GLY A 44 -8.94 3.59 17.84
N PRO A 45 -9.00 3.29 19.15
CA PRO A 45 -9.61 4.19 20.14
C PRO A 45 -8.93 5.57 20.21
N ASN A 46 -7.68 5.65 19.79
CA ASN A 46 -6.87 6.89 19.81
C ASN A 46 -6.61 7.49 18.39
N GLY A 47 -7.28 7.00 17.36
CA GLY A 47 -7.08 7.43 15.97
C GLY A 47 -6.45 6.36 15.08
N ALA A 48 -5.81 6.78 13.97
CA ALA A 48 -5.21 5.85 13.01
C ALA A 48 -4.07 5.02 13.62
N VAL A 49 -3.98 3.78 13.17
CA VAL A 49 -2.89 2.84 13.50
C VAL A 49 -2.01 2.69 12.25
N ASN A 50 -0.68 2.78 12.43
CA ASN A 50 0.24 2.73 11.29
C ASN A 50 0.38 1.30 10.74
N LEU A 51 0.18 1.17 9.43
CA LEU A 51 0.51 -0.01 8.64
C LEU A 51 1.97 0.07 8.18
N VAL A 52 2.70 -1.03 8.24
CA VAL A 52 4.12 -1.06 7.82
C VAL A 52 4.25 -1.62 6.40
N ASN A 53 3.68 -2.78 6.11
CA ASN A 53 3.63 -3.36 4.77
C ASN A 53 2.36 -4.20 4.63
N THR A 54 1.74 -4.23 3.46
CA THR A 54 0.50 -4.98 3.22
C THR A 54 0.62 -5.88 2.01
N THR A 55 0.07 -7.10 2.11
CA THR A 55 0.01 -8.05 0.99
C THR A 55 -1.42 -8.40 0.69
N THR A 56 -1.81 -8.26 -0.58
CA THR A 56 -3.17 -8.56 -1.06
C THR A 56 -3.13 -9.30 -2.38
N LEU A 57 -4.03 -10.26 -2.56
CA LEU A 57 -4.34 -10.87 -3.84
C LEU A 57 -5.71 -10.38 -4.31
N ALA A 58 -5.78 -9.79 -5.50
CA ALA A 58 -7.01 -9.54 -6.24
C ALA A 58 -7.05 -10.47 -7.47
N GLY A 59 -7.75 -11.58 -7.35
CA GLY A 59 -8.02 -12.48 -8.45
C GLY A 59 -9.26 -12.02 -9.20
N TYR A 60 -9.26 -12.06 -10.53
CA TYR A 60 -10.44 -11.76 -11.33
C TYR A 60 -10.68 -12.83 -12.37
N HIS A 61 -11.79 -13.54 -12.22
CA HIS A 61 -12.21 -14.64 -13.07
C HIS A 61 -13.73 -14.64 -13.22
N ASP A 62 -14.23 -14.89 -14.42
CA ASP A 62 -15.68 -15.02 -14.72
C ASP A 62 -16.58 -13.88 -14.17
N GLY A 63 -16.11 -12.64 -14.19
CA GLY A 63 -16.88 -11.49 -13.71
C GLY A 63 -16.92 -11.34 -12.19
N VAL A 64 -16.04 -12.04 -11.49
CA VAL A 64 -15.93 -12.02 -10.04
C VAL A 64 -14.53 -11.60 -9.62
N GLU A 65 -14.44 -10.62 -8.74
CA GLU A 65 -13.20 -10.29 -8.03
C GLU A 65 -13.12 -11.10 -6.74
N HIS A 66 -12.06 -11.87 -6.62
CA HIS A 66 -11.68 -12.64 -5.43
C HIS A 66 -10.60 -11.87 -4.69
N TYR A 67 -10.99 -11.09 -3.70
CA TYR A 67 -10.09 -10.25 -2.93
C TYR A 67 -9.64 -11.00 -1.67
N VAL A 68 -8.36 -11.37 -1.59
CA VAL A 68 -7.78 -12.07 -0.43
C VAL A 68 -6.78 -11.14 0.24
N THR A 69 -7.02 -10.85 1.50
CA THR A 69 -6.15 -10.00 2.32
C THR A 69 -6.02 -10.59 3.71
N SER A 70 -4.96 -10.25 4.44
CA SER A 70 -4.75 -10.70 5.81
C SER A 70 -4.87 -9.53 6.77
N PHE A 71 -5.61 -9.71 7.85
CA PHE A 71 -5.73 -8.75 8.93
C PHE A 71 -4.82 -9.20 10.07
N GLU A 72 -3.70 -8.51 10.26
CA GLU A 72 -2.64 -8.94 11.16
C GLU A 72 -2.75 -8.29 12.54
N PHE A 73 -2.29 -9.01 13.56
CA PHE A 73 -2.29 -8.57 14.94
C PHE A 73 -1.15 -7.57 15.20
N ALA A 74 -1.51 -6.30 15.41
CA ALA A 74 -0.55 -5.21 15.65
C ALA A 74 0.00 -5.13 17.08
N GLY A 75 -0.49 -5.98 17.99
CA GLY A 75 -0.12 -5.93 19.41
C GLY A 75 -0.87 -4.84 20.19
N GLY A 76 -0.66 -4.83 21.50
CA GLY A 76 -1.38 -3.97 22.44
C GLY A 76 -2.63 -4.65 22.99
N GLY A 77 -3.29 -4.05 23.98
CA GLY A 77 -4.59 -4.47 24.47
C GLY A 77 -5.70 -3.66 23.84
N GLY A 78 -6.87 -4.28 23.67
CA GLY A 78 -8.07 -3.63 23.15
C GLY A 78 -8.36 -3.94 21.68
N GLN A 79 -9.47 -3.37 21.19
CA GLN A 79 -9.95 -3.56 19.83
C GLN A 79 -9.35 -2.53 18.88
N PHE A 80 -9.13 -2.91 17.64
CA PHE A 80 -8.88 -1.99 16.53
C PHE A 80 -9.74 -2.34 15.33
N GLY A 81 -10.04 -1.34 14.50
CA GLY A 81 -10.85 -1.50 13.31
C GLY A 81 -10.03 -1.43 12.04
N SER A 82 -10.53 -2.09 11.00
CA SER A 82 -10.02 -1.94 9.64
C SER A 82 -11.15 -1.62 8.68
N LEU A 83 -10.87 -0.75 7.70
CA LEU A 83 -11.82 -0.34 6.66
C LEU A 83 -11.25 -0.68 5.29
N VAL A 84 -11.94 -1.50 4.53
CA VAL A 84 -11.56 -1.88 3.16
C VAL A 84 -12.70 -1.48 2.21
N PRO A 85 -12.50 -0.45 1.36
CA PRO A 85 -13.45 -0.12 0.32
C PRO A 85 -13.53 -1.23 -0.73
N LEU A 86 -14.73 -1.54 -1.20
CA LEU A 86 -14.97 -2.64 -2.14
C LEU A 86 -15.56 -2.13 -3.47
N PRO A 87 -15.23 -2.75 -4.62
CA PRO A 87 -15.80 -2.38 -5.92
C PRO A 87 -17.28 -2.70 -6.10
N GLY A 88 -17.84 -3.51 -5.22
CA GLY A 88 -19.23 -3.92 -5.24
C GLY A 88 -19.67 -4.58 -3.94
N VAL A 89 -20.94 -4.98 -3.88
CA VAL A 89 -21.47 -5.75 -2.74
C VAL A 89 -20.93 -7.17 -2.82
N PRO A 90 -20.21 -7.64 -1.79
CA PRO A 90 -19.73 -9.02 -1.80
C PRO A 90 -20.89 -10.02 -1.73
N SER A 91 -20.77 -11.11 -2.48
CA SER A 91 -21.67 -12.25 -2.40
C SER A 91 -21.31 -13.21 -1.27
N GLU A 92 -20.04 -13.19 -0.87
CA GLU A 92 -19.52 -14.05 0.19
C GLU A 92 -18.29 -13.38 0.85
N VAL A 93 -18.14 -13.59 2.16
CA VAL A 93 -16.96 -13.25 2.93
C VAL A 93 -16.64 -14.43 3.83
N VAL A 94 -15.51 -15.07 3.59
CA VAL A 94 -15.10 -16.30 4.30
C VAL A 94 -13.63 -16.23 4.68
N ARG A 95 -13.17 -17.19 5.48
CA ARG A 95 -11.75 -17.33 5.74
C ARG A 95 -11.01 -17.63 4.44
N GLY A 96 -9.97 -16.87 4.14
CA GLY A 96 -9.09 -17.07 2.98
C GLY A 96 -8.07 -18.18 3.18
N GLY A 97 -7.25 -18.40 2.20
CA GLY A 97 -6.21 -19.42 2.24
C GLY A 97 -5.17 -19.20 3.34
N ASP A 98 -4.78 -20.26 4.02
CA ASP A 98 -3.89 -20.22 5.17
C ASP A 98 -2.45 -19.82 4.80
N TRP A 99 -2.03 -20.10 3.56
CA TRP A 99 -0.66 -19.86 3.08
C TRP A 99 -0.60 -19.27 1.65
N THR A 100 -1.73 -18.89 1.09
CA THR A 100 -1.86 -18.32 -0.26
C THR A 100 -0.93 -17.12 -0.47
N LEU A 101 -0.95 -16.14 0.42
CA LEU A 101 -0.14 -14.93 0.28
C LEU A 101 1.36 -15.24 0.37
N GLN A 102 1.76 -16.14 1.27
CA GLN A 102 3.16 -16.59 1.41
C GLN A 102 3.62 -17.35 0.15
N ARG A 103 2.72 -18.14 -0.47
CA ARG A 103 3.04 -18.87 -1.70
C ARG A 103 3.29 -17.91 -2.87
N LEU A 104 2.49 -16.83 -2.97
CA LEU A 104 2.67 -15.78 -3.97
C LEU A 104 3.98 -15.01 -3.77
N VAL A 105 4.34 -14.67 -2.53
CA VAL A 105 5.62 -14.05 -2.21
C VAL A 105 6.77 -14.95 -2.67
N ARG A 106 6.73 -16.24 -2.33
CA ARG A 106 7.77 -17.21 -2.72
C ARG A 106 7.91 -17.35 -4.24
N GLU A 107 6.81 -17.28 -4.99
CA GLU A 107 6.84 -17.37 -6.46
C GLU A 107 7.56 -16.17 -7.08
N THR A 108 7.34 -14.99 -6.55
CA THR A 108 7.85 -13.74 -7.14
C THR A 108 9.13 -13.22 -6.52
N ASP A 109 9.47 -13.68 -5.32
CA ASP A 109 10.72 -13.39 -4.61
C ASP A 109 11.26 -14.63 -3.90
N PRO A 110 11.91 -15.55 -4.63
CA PRO A 110 12.40 -16.80 -4.07
C PRO A 110 13.58 -16.64 -3.09
N ARG A 111 14.03 -15.41 -2.81
CA ARG A 111 15.13 -15.13 -1.88
C ARG A 111 14.67 -14.43 -0.60
N GLY A 112 13.37 -14.07 -0.51
CA GLY A 112 12.75 -13.45 0.67
C GLY A 112 12.65 -14.44 1.82
N GLU A 113 13.02 -14.02 3.03
CA GLU A 113 12.80 -14.78 4.27
C GLU A 113 11.35 -14.56 4.74
N LEU A 114 10.72 -15.67 5.16
CA LEU A 114 9.34 -15.71 5.65
C LEU A 114 9.36 -15.78 7.18
N ASP A 115 8.69 -14.82 7.83
CA ASP A 115 8.23 -15.00 9.22
C ASP A 115 6.71 -15.00 9.25
N SER A 116 6.14 -15.94 10.00
CA SER A 116 4.69 -16.24 10.05
C SER A 116 4.22 -16.60 11.44
N ALA A 117 2.95 -16.32 11.74
CA ALA A 117 2.08 -17.12 12.61
C ALA A 117 0.66 -16.54 12.84
N PHE A 118 -0.35 -17.34 13.23
CA PHE A 118 -1.80 -17.05 13.21
C PHE A 118 -2.58 -17.35 14.50
N ARG A 119 -3.69 -16.61 14.78
CA ARG A 119 -5.08 -16.93 15.30
C ARG A 119 -5.72 -15.84 16.20
N LEU A 120 -6.95 -15.78 16.49
CA LEU A 120 -8.39 -15.71 16.33
C LEU A 120 -9.21 -15.06 17.48
N GLU A 121 -10.28 -14.38 17.37
CA GLU A 121 -11.74 -14.13 17.52
C GLU A 121 -12.19 -12.91 18.36
N ALA A 122 -13.33 -12.39 18.33
CA ALA A 122 -14.41 -11.59 17.83
C ALA A 122 -15.33 -10.84 18.87
N VAL A 123 -16.24 -9.95 18.54
CA VAL A 123 -17.68 -9.56 18.39
C VAL A 123 -18.11 -8.19 19.00
N PRO A 124 -19.30 -7.60 18.74
CA PRO A 124 -19.93 -6.94 17.58
C PRO A 124 -20.47 -5.49 17.83
N ALA A 125 -21.12 -4.79 17.05
CA ALA A 125 -21.81 -4.39 15.85
C ALA A 125 -22.68 -3.11 15.98
N ALA A 126 -22.95 -2.32 14.95
CA ALA A 126 -24.13 -2.06 14.14
C ALA A 126 -24.13 -0.72 13.36
N ALA A 127 -24.23 -0.85 12.03
CA ALA A 127 -24.60 0.16 11.05
C ALA A 127 -25.59 -0.47 10.07
N GLN A 128 -25.95 0.13 8.91
CA GLN A 128 -26.76 -0.62 7.95
C GLN A 128 -25.92 -1.77 7.38
N VAL A 129 -26.05 -2.88 8.01
CA VAL A 129 -25.34 -4.13 7.80
C VAL A 129 -25.93 -4.82 6.58
N LEU A 130 -25.09 -5.03 5.57
CA LEU A 130 -25.44 -5.85 4.41
C LEU A 130 -25.10 -7.32 4.65
N LEU A 131 -24.07 -7.56 5.43
CA LEU A 131 -23.56 -8.87 5.83
C LEU A 131 -22.81 -8.72 7.14
N GLU A 132 -23.01 -9.66 8.07
CA GLU A 132 -22.17 -9.84 9.25
C GLU A 132 -21.56 -11.24 9.21
N VAL A 133 -20.26 -11.32 9.38
CA VAL A 133 -19.54 -12.59 9.41
C VAL A 133 -18.48 -12.53 10.50
N ARG A 134 -18.40 -13.56 11.30
CA ARG A 134 -17.31 -13.76 12.24
C ARG A 134 -16.30 -14.73 11.65
N ILE A 135 -15.09 -14.28 11.44
CA ILE A 135 -13.96 -15.08 11.01
C ILE A 135 -12.87 -14.93 12.05
N ASP A 136 -12.78 -15.95 12.89
CA ASP A 136 -11.69 -16.03 13.85
C ASP A 136 -11.74 -14.90 14.92
N ALA A 137 -10.78 -13.96 14.99
CA ALA A 137 -10.79 -12.77 15.84
C ALA A 137 -11.35 -11.53 15.15
N LEU A 138 -11.96 -11.70 13.98
CA LEU A 138 -12.53 -10.61 13.18
C LEU A 138 -14.05 -10.69 13.21
N ASP A 139 -14.68 -9.65 13.71
CA ASP A 139 -16.07 -9.34 13.42
C ASP A 139 -16.10 -8.45 12.18
N ILE A 140 -16.63 -9.00 11.11
CA ILE A 140 -16.67 -8.35 9.81
C ILE A 140 -18.09 -7.92 9.50
N THR A 141 -18.22 -6.65 9.17
CA THR A 141 -19.49 -6.01 8.78
C THR A 141 -19.32 -5.38 7.39
N VAL A 142 -20.22 -5.69 6.48
CA VAL A 142 -20.27 -4.99 5.18
C VAL A 142 -21.26 -3.83 5.29
N LEU A 143 -20.74 -2.63 5.10
CA LEU A 143 -21.46 -1.37 5.22
C LEU A 143 -21.78 -0.78 3.85
N ARG A 144 -22.92 -0.12 3.75
CA ARG A 144 -23.25 0.77 2.64
C ARG A 144 -23.36 2.20 3.15
N GLY A 145 -22.60 3.13 2.57
CA GLY A 145 -22.66 4.56 2.90
C GLY A 145 -21.37 5.29 2.53
N GLY A 146 -21.18 6.45 3.10
CA GLY A 146 -20.00 7.30 2.97
C GLY A 146 -19.38 7.62 4.33
N ALA A 147 -18.77 8.81 4.44
CA ALA A 147 -18.08 9.24 5.66
C ALA A 147 -18.99 9.25 6.90
N ASN A 148 -20.29 9.61 6.74
CA ASN A 148 -21.22 9.68 7.86
C ASN A 148 -21.54 8.28 8.42
N GLU A 149 -21.92 7.33 7.55
CA GLU A 149 -22.33 5.99 7.96
C GLU A 149 -21.16 5.19 8.50
N VAL A 150 -20.00 5.24 7.84
CA VAL A 150 -18.76 4.61 8.31
C VAL A 150 -18.28 5.28 9.60
N GLY A 151 -18.40 6.61 9.71
CA GLY A 151 -18.06 7.36 10.91
C GLY A 151 -18.94 6.99 12.11
N GLN A 152 -20.24 6.78 11.88
CA GLN A 152 -21.15 6.32 12.93
C GLN A 152 -20.78 4.91 13.39
N TRP A 153 -20.58 3.98 12.43
CA TRP A 153 -20.13 2.62 12.74
C TRP A 153 -18.84 2.63 13.58
N ALA A 154 -17.83 3.42 13.19
CA ALA A 154 -16.57 3.53 13.93
C ALA A 154 -16.81 4.06 15.37
N THR A 155 -17.66 5.06 15.53
CA THR A 155 -18.00 5.63 16.85
C THR A 155 -18.72 4.61 17.74
N ASP A 156 -19.65 3.85 17.18
CA ASP A 156 -20.42 2.84 17.89
C ASP A 156 -19.52 1.68 18.38
N HIS A 157 -18.41 1.43 17.69
CA HIS A 157 -17.36 0.47 18.08
C HIS A 157 -16.24 1.09 18.93
N GLY A 158 -16.39 2.33 19.36
CA GLY A 158 -15.39 3.02 20.19
C GLY A 158 -14.13 3.47 19.45
N PHE A 159 -14.14 3.47 18.10
CA PHE A 159 -13.03 3.94 17.30
C PHE A 159 -13.14 5.44 17.00
N ARG A 160 -11.98 6.05 16.79
CA ARG A 160 -11.88 7.44 16.37
C ARG A 160 -11.30 7.51 14.96
N LEU A 161 -12.08 8.04 14.02
CA LEU A 161 -11.58 8.29 12.67
C LEU A 161 -10.56 9.45 12.67
N PRO A 162 -9.49 9.34 11.84
CA PRO A 162 -8.54 10.42 11.65
C PRO A 162 -9.16 11.62 10.90
N PRO A 163 -8.54 12.82 10.96
CA PRO A 163 -9.11 14.04 10.40
C PRO A 163 -9.35 14.02 8.88
N ASP A 164 -8.60 13.23 8.13
CA ASP A 164 -8.69 13.04 6.67
C ASP A 164 -9.74 11.99 6.26
N ALA A 165 -10.32 11.27 7.22
CA ALA A 165 -11.30 10.22 6.93
C ALA A 165 -12.52 10.71 6.14
N PRO A 166 -13.13 11.87 6.40
CA PRO A 166 -14.26 12.34 5.59
C PRO A 166 -13.92 12.42 4.10
N GLU A 167 -12.78 13.02 3.76
CA GLU A 167 -12.34 13.15 2.36
C GLU A 167 -12.04 11.81 1.72
N VAL A 168 -11.33 10.92 2.43
CA VAL A 168 -10.96 9.60 1.92
C VAL A 168 -12.20 8.71 1.74
N LEU A 169 -13.12 8.69 2.70
CA LEU A 169 -14.33 7.87 2.61
C LEU A 169 -15.30 8.38 1.54
N ASP A 170 -15.44 9.70 1.37
CA ASP A 170 -16.27 10.29 0.32
C ASP A 170 -15.68 10.04 -1.08
N PHE A 171 -14.36 9.99 -1.21
CA PHE A 171 -13.70 9.57 -2.45
C PHE A 171 -14.15 8.16 -2.88
N TYR A 172 -14.33 7.23 -1.95
CA TYR A 172 -14.87 5.90 -2.24
C TYR A 172 -16.38 5.92 -2.47
N ALA A 173 -17.14 6.60 -1.62
CA ALA A 173 -18.59 6.62 -1.67
C ALA A 173 -19.16 7.12 -3.01
N THR A 174 -18.44 8.01 -3.71
CA THR A 174 -18.83 8.50 -5.04
C THR A 174 -18.65 7.47 -6.17
N ARG A 175 -17.93 6.36 -5.92
CA ARG A 175 -17.61 5.33 -6.92
C ARG A 175 -18.19 3.96 -6.57
N SER A 176 -18.08 3.56 -5.34
CA SER A 176 -18.71 2.38 -4.75
C SER A 176 -18.91 2.63 -3.26
N PRO A 177 -20.13 2.90 -2.78
CA PRO A 177 -20.39 3.19 -1.37
C PRO A 177 -20.43 1.89 -0.53
N ILE A 178 -19.54 0.94 -0.79
CA ILE A 178 -19.47 -0.35 -0.09
C ILE A 178 -18.14 -0.45 0.63
N PHE A 179 -18.21 -0.76 1.92
CA PHE A 179 -17.03 -0.93 2.77
C PHE A 179 -17.15 -2.24 3.54
N LEU A 180 -16.07 -3.01 3.56
CA LEU A 180 -15.90 -4.02 4.58
C LEU A 180 -15.25 -3.33 5.78
N ALA A 181 -15.92 -3.41 6.91
CA ALA A 181 -15.43 -2.92 8.19
C ALA A 181 -15.20 -4.13 9.09
N ALA A 182 -14.00 -4.27 9.63
CA ALA A 182 -13.64 -5.37 10.51
C ALA A 182 -13.21 -4.82 11.86
N VAL A 183 -13.67 -5.45 12.94
CA VAL A 183 -13.17 -5.23 14.29
C VAL A 183 -12.27 -6.39 14.67
N PHE A 184 -11.05 -6.09 15.06
CA PHE A 184 -10.12 -7.08 15.57
C PHE A 184 -10.11 -7.03 17.12
N ASP A 185 -10.37 -8.16 17.75
CA ASP A 185 -10.33 -8.33 19.18
C ASP A 185 -8.97 -8.87 19.65
N ALA A 186 -8.12 -7.95 20.14
CA ALA A 186 -6.78 -8.30 20.60
C ALA A 186 -6.77 -9.18 21.84
N ASP A 187 -7.79 -9.10 22.70
CA ASP A 187 -7.87 -9.92 23.91
C ASP A 187 -8.21 -11.36 23.54
N ALA A 188 -9.18 -11.56 22.65
CA ALA A 188 -9.51 -12.87 22.10
C ALA A 188 -8.34 -13.48 21.29
N ALA A 189 -7.57 -12.67 20.55
CA ALA A 189 -6.37 -13.12 19.87
C ALA A 189 -5.30 -13.64 20.86
N ASN A 190 -5.08 -12.91 21.95
CA ASN A 190 -4.15 -13.32 23.03
C ASN A 190 -4.61 -14.61 23.72
N GLU A 191 -5.91 -14.77 24.02
CA GLU A 191 -6.46 -15.98 24.62
C GLU A 191 -6.26 -17.22 23.76
N ARG A 192 -6.16 -17.07 22.45
CA ARG A 192 -5.89 -18.13 21.48
C ARG A 192 -4.41 -18.35 21.21
N GLY A 193 -3.53 -17.54 21.82
CA GLY A 193 -2.08 -17.61 21.64
C GLY A 193 -1.61 -17.06 20.31
N GLN A 194 -2.35 -16.14 19.68
CA GLN A 194 -1.95 -15.47 18.45
C GLN A 194 -0.76 -14.56 18.71
N ALA A 195 0.32 -14.73 17.94
CA ALA A 195 1.52 -13.91 18.09
C ALA A 195 1.37 -12.60 17.31
N LEU A 196 2.20 -11.62 17.66
CA LEU A 196 2.34 -10.36 16.92
C LEU A 196 2.72 -10.62 15.46
N GLY A 197 2.02 -9.97 14.54
CA GLY A 197 2.22 -10.17 13.10
C GLY A 197 1.47 -11.37 12.51
N GLU A 198 0.80 -12.17 13.35
CA GLU A 198 -0.11 -13.20 12.85
C GLU A 198 -1.38 -12.59 12.26
N GLY A 199 -1.73 -12.94 11.04
CA GLY A 199 -2.89 -12.42 10.35
C GLY A 199 -3.99 -13.45 10.13
N THR A 200 -5.24 -13.00 10.15
CA THR A 200 -6.37 -13.81 9.69
C THR A 200 -6.64 -13.50 8.22
N PRO A 201 -6.40 -14.45 7.29
CA PRO A 201 -6.73 -14.23 5.90
C PRO A 201 -8.25 -14.25 5.69
N VAL A 202 -8.73 -13.24 4.98
CA VAL A 202 -10.14 -13.10 4.59
C VAL A 202 -10.24 -13.13 3.08
N HIS A 203 -11.12 -13.97 2.56
CA HIS A 203 -11.48 -14.03 1.15
C HIS A 203 -12.84 -13.39 0.95
N ILE A 204 -12.91 -12.40 0.08
CA ILE A 204 -14.10 -11.62 -0.25
C ILE A 204 -14.43 -11.88 -1.72
N THR A 205 -15.61 -12.44 -1.99
CA THR A 205 -16.09 -12.72 -3.34
C THR A 205 -17.00 -11.60 -3.81
N ILE A 206 -16.59 -10.84 -4.83
CA ILE A 206 -17.25 -9.60 -5.25
C ILE A 206 -17.64 -9.70 -6.73
N PRO A 207 -18.92 -9.95 -7.07
CA PRO A 207 -19.39 -9.80 -8.45
C PRO A 207 -19.22 -8.36 -8.92
N THR A 208 -18.42 -8.13 -9.96
CA THR A 208 -18.16 -6.79 -10.50
C THR A 208 -17.61 -6.85 -11.93
N ASP A 209 -18.07 -5.92 -12.78
CA ASP A 209 -17.47 -5.71 -14.12
C ASP A 209 -16.26 -4.76 -14.10
N ASN A 210 -15.96 -4.21 -12.94
CA ASN A 210 -14.95 -3.16 -12.78
C ASN A 210 -14.07 -3.42 -11.56
N PRO A 211 -13.14 -4.39 -11.63
CA PRO A 211 -12.24 -4.69 -10.52
C PRO A 211 -11.27 -3.53 -10.27
N TRP A 212 -10.99 -3.29 -9.00
CA TRP A 212 -9.98 -2.33 -8.57
C TRP A 212 -9.49 -2.62 -7.16
N VAL A 213 -8.22 -2.33 -6.89
CA VAL A 213 -7.61 -2.48 -5.57
C VAL A 213 -7.55 -1.11 -4.88
N PRO A 214 -8.09 -0.99 -3.65
CA PRO A 214 -8.09 0.26 -2.90
C PRO A 214 -6.67 0.58 -2.41
N LEU A 215 -6.06 1.62 -2.95
CA LEU A 215 -4.73 2.08 -2.55
C LEU A 215 -4.78 3.38 -1.74
N ARG A 216 -5.70 4.31 -2.05
CA ARG A 216 -5.82 5.57 -1.33
C ARG A 216 -6.10 5.39 0.16
N ILE A 217 -6.84 4.33 0.52
CA ILE A 217 -7.16 4.03 1.93
C ILE A 217 -5.92 3.73 2.77
N LEU A 218 -4.81 3.29 2.16
CA LEU A 218 -3.55 3.01 2.84
C LEU A 218 -2.88 4.26 3.42
N GLY A 219 -3.23 5.43 2.89
CA GLY A 219 -2.79 6.72 3.39
C GLY A 219 -3.63 7.26 4.56
N LEU A 220 -4.75 6.62 4.89
CA LEU A 220 -5.69 7.11 5.91
C LEU A 220 -5.00 7.33 7.26
N GLY A 221 -5.06 8.57 7.76
CA GLY A 221 -4.49 8.97 9.04
C GLY A 221 -2.97 9.09 9.08
N LYS A 222 -2.28 8.88 7.97
CA LYS A 222 -0.84 9.05 7.86
C LYS A 222 -0.46 10.51 7.63
N SER A 223 0.72 10.90 8.09
CA SER A 223 1.29 12.19 7.74
C SER A 223 1.71 12.22 6.26
N ALA A 224 1.69 13.41 5.63
CA ALA A 224 1.93 13.57 4.19
C ALA A 224 3.24 12.92 3.68
N ALA A 225 4.30 12.95 4.49
CA ALA A 225 5.60 12.37 4.15
C ALA A 225 5.79 10.91 4.61
N GLU A 226 4.83 10.35 5.33
CA GLU A 226 4.91 8.97 5.82
C GLU A 226 4.81 7.99 4.67
N ARG A 227 5.61 6.93 4.72
CA ARG A 227 5.68 5.93 3.65
C ARG A 227 4.48 4.98 3.71
N VAL A 228 3.98 4.67 2.53
CA VAL A 228 3.03 3.59 2.27
C VAL A 228 3.77 2.53 1.46
N GLU A 229 3.88 1.34 2.03
CA GLU A 229 4.50 0.18 1.40
C GLU A 229 3.47 -0.96 1.35
N ALA A 230 3.30 -1.58 0.16
CA ALA A 230 2.37 -2.68 -0.03
C ALA A 230 2.76 -3.53 -1.24
N ASP A 231 2.37 -4.81 -1.22
CA ASP A 231 2.44 -5.72 -2.35
C ASP A 231 1.03 -6.13 -2.79
N VAL A 232 0.71 -5.83 -4.05
CA VAL A 232 -0.54 -6.25 -4.69
C VAL A 232 -0.24 -7.32 -5.72
N TYR A 233 -0.85 -8.48 -5.55
CA TYR A 233 -0.86 -9.57 -6.52
C TYR A 233 -2.17 -9.54 -7.30
N LEU A 234 -2.10 -9.63 -8.63
CA LEU A 234 -3.25 -9.83 -9.50
C LEU A 234 -3.16 -11.21 -10.13
N LEU A 235 -4.24 -11.97 -10.06
CA LEU A 235 -4.39 -13.23 -10.79
C LEU A 235 -5.57 -13.09 -11.75
N THR A 236 -5.30 -13.06 -13.05
CA THR A 236 -6.28 -12.76 -14.09
C THR A 236 -6.21 -13.77 -15.23
N ASP A 237 -7.27 -13.94 -15.99
CA ASP A 237 -7.28 -14.89 -17.13
C ASP A 237 -6.34 -14.46 -18.24
N ASN A 238 -6.17 -13.14 -18.44
CA ASN A 238 -5.31 -12.55 -19.48
C ASN A 238 -4.36 -11.54 -18.84
N PRO A 239 -3.27 -11.13 -19.56
CA PRO A 239 -2.40 -10.05 -19.13
C PRO A 239 -3.20 -8.77 -18.83
N PRO A 240 -3.32 -8.31 -17.57
CA PRO A 240 -4.18 -7.18 -17.24
C PRO A 240 -3.58 -5.85 -17.70
N ARG A 241 -4.45 -4.90 -18.07
CA ARG A 241 -4.08 -3.49 -18.11
C ARG A 241 -4.42 -2.82 -16.77
N MET A 242 -3.61 -1.87 -16.37
CA MET A 242 -3.71 -1.21 -15.06
C MET A 242 -3.65 0.30 -15.20
N LEU A 243 -4.40 1.00 -14.36
CA LEU A 243 -4.39 2.46 -14.28
C LEU A 243 -4.41 2.89 -12.80
N PRO A 244 -3.43 3.69 -12.31
CA PRO A 244 -2.23 4.16 -13.03
C PRO A 244 -1.34 3.01 -13.51
N ASN A 245 -0.62 3.23 -14.62
CA ASN A 245 0.29 2.22 -15.13
C ASN A 245 1.51 2.08 -14.20
N PRO A 246 1.78 0.89 -13.61
CA PRO A 246 2.89 0.69 -12.68
C PRO A 246 4.29 0.86 -13.32
N SER A 247 4.37 0.90 -14.65
CA SER A 247 5.62 1.15 -15.36
C SER A 247 5.88 2.64 -15.61
N SER A 248 4.93 3.53 -15.24
CA SER A 248 5.09 4.97 -15.35
C SER A 248 5.89 5.53 -14.18
N ALA A 249 6.88 6.36 -14.47
CA ALA A 249 7.69 6.97 -13.43
C ALA A 249 6.87 7.93 -12.53
N GLY A 250 7.15 7.91 -11.23
CA GLY A 250 6.69 8.93 -10.29
C GLY A 250 5.31 8.71 -9.67
N ASN A 251 4.65 7.55 -9.90
CA ASN A 251 3.37 7.24 -9.26
C ASN A 251 3.48 6.32 -8.03
N GLY A 252 4.69 5.96 -7.61
CA GLY A 252 4.93 5.07 -6.47
C GLY A 252 4.53 3.61 -6.68
N LEU A 253 4.16 3.22 -7.92
CA LEU A 253 3.82 1.86 -8.29
C LEU A 253 4.96 1.23 -9.10
N PHE A 254 5.37 0.01 -8.72
CA PHE A 254 6.49 -0.70 -9.35
C PHE A 254 6.05 -2.09 -9.83
N LEU A 255 6.06 -2.31 -11.13
CA LEU A 255 5.79 -3.63 -11.71
C LEU A 255 6.98 -4.57 -11.40
N LYS A 256 6.77 -5.56 -10.53
CA LYS A 256 7.80 -6.50 -10.08
C LYS A 256 7.71 -7.87 -10.76
N HIS A 257 6.51 -8.29 -11.14
CA HIS A 257 6.26 -9.53 -11.87
C HIS A 257 5.11 -9.32 -12.86
N TYR A 258 5.24 -9.88 -14.07
CA TYR A 258 4.21 -9.81 -15.11
C TYR A 258 4.42 -10.95 -16.09
N ALA A 259 3.85 -12.12 -15.81
CA ALA A 259 4.04 -13.34 -16.58
C ALA A 259 2.88 -14.32 -16.42
N PRO A 260 2.74 -15.33 -17.29
CA PRO A 260 1.83 -16.44 -17.04
C PRO A 260 2.13 -17.08 -15.69
N ALA A 261 1.07 -17.36 -14.91
CA ALA A 261 1.21 -18.10 -13.65
C ALA A 261 1.65 -19.55 -13.94
N SER A 262 2.57 -20.07 -13.12
CA SER A 262 3.01 -21.45 -13.26
C SER A 262 1.88 -22.43 -12.90
N ALA A 263 1.82 -23.58 -13.58
CA ALA A 263 0.82 -24.61 -13.28
C ALA A 263 0.98 -25.14 -11.83
N GLU A 264 2.21 -25.17 -11.33
CA GLU A 264 2.52 -25.55 -9.95
C GLU A 264 1.92 -24.54 -8.96
N LEU A 265 2.17 -23.24 -9.15
CA LEU A 265 1.57 -22.19 -8.33
C LEU A 265 0.05 -22.33 -8.30
N LEU A 266 -0.60 -22.42 -9.46
CA LEU A 266 -2.07 -22.48 -9.53
C LEU A 266 -2.63 -23.75 -8.88
N ALA A 267 -1.93 -24.89 -8.99
CA ALA A 267 -2.29 -26.12 -8.30
C ALA A 267 -2.15 -25.99 -6.78
N ASP A 268 -1.06 -25.40 -6.33
CA ASP A 268 -0.82 -25.10 -4.91
C ASP A 268 -1.94 -24.20 -4.38
N LEU A 269 -2.19 -23.04 -5.00
CA LEU A 269 -3.21 -22.12 -4.55
C LEU A 269 -4.60 -22.78 -4.45
N ARG A 270 -5.01 -23.61 -5.45
CA ARG A 270 -6.29 -24.34 -5.39
C ARG A 270 -6.37 -25.35 -4.25
N ALA A 271 -5.23 -25.86 -3.80
CA ALA A 271 -5.19 -26.81 -2.69
C ALA A 271 -5.33 -26.13 -1.32
N ASP A 272 -5.17 -24.81 -1.24
CA ASP A 272 -5.35 -24.07 -0.02
C ASP A 272 -6.83 -23.86 0.34
N ALA A 273 -7.13 -23.74 1.63
CA ALA A 273 -8.49 -23.63 2.13
C ALA A 273 -9.21 -22.39 1.57
N GLY A 274 -10.42 -22.54 1.02
CA GLY A 274 -11.20 -21.44 0.46
C GLY A 274 -10.73 -20.93 -0.91
N MET A 275 -9.67 -21.53 -1.51
CA MET A 275 -9.08 -21.07 -2.77
C MET A 275 -9.46 -21.91 -4.00
N GLY A 276 -10.48 -22.75 -3.90
CA GLY A 276 -10.94 -23.61 -5.00
C GLY A 276 -11.41 -22.89 -6.28
N TRP A 277 -11.60 -21.58 -6.22
CA TRP A 277 -11.96 -20.72 -7.36
C TRP A 277 -10.78 -20.45 -8.31
N VAL A 278 -9.53 -20.64 -7.87
CA VAL A 278 -8.32 -20.34 -8.66
C VAL A 278 -8.34 -21.14 -9.98
N PRO A 279 -8.23 -20.47 -11.15
CA PRO A 279 -8.32 -21.14 -12.46
C PRO A 279 -7.13 -22.08 -12.73
N GLU A 280 -7.26 -22.98 -13.71
CA GLU A 280 -6.17 -23.88 -14.11
C GLU A 280 -5.06 -23.19 -14.89
N SER A 281 -5.34 -22.04 -15.48
CA SER A 281 -4.40 -21.17 -16.18
C SER A 281 -4.71 -19.71 -15.90
N GLY A 282 -3.72 -18.86 -15.90
CA GLY A 282 -3.89 -17.42 -15.66
C GLY A 282 -2.61 -16.65 -15.78
N TRP A 283 -2.71 -15.37 -15.54
CA TRP A 283 -1.61 -14.40 -15.56
C TRP A 283 -1.36 -13.85 -14.16
N LEU A 284 -0.14 -13.98 -13.67
CA LEU A 284 0.27 -13.42 -12.40
C LEU A 284 0.97 -12.08 -12.60
N THR A 285 0.51 -11.08 -11.85
CA THR A 285 1.15 -9.77 -11.79
C THR A 285 1.46 -9.42 -10.34
N LYS A 286 2.66 -8.89 -10.06
CA LYS A 286 2.99 -8.26 -8.78
C LYS A 286 3.29 -6.79 -8.98
N VAL A 287 2.56 -5.93 -8.28
CA VAL A 287 2.80 -4.51 -8.17
C VAL A 287 3.23 -4.20 -6.74
N ALA A 288 4.44 -3.71 -6.57
CA ALA A 288 4.86 -3.16 -5.29
C ALA A 288 4.50 -1.67 -5.23
N ILE A 289 3.97 -1.24 -4.11
CA ILE A 289 3.68 0.15 -3.79
C ILE A 289 4.77 0.64 -2.86
N ASP A 290 5.33 1.81 -3.16
CA ASP A 290 6.30 2.50 -2.33
C ASP A 290 6.22 4.01 -2.60
N ALA A 291 5.38 4.70 -1.82
CA ALA A 291 5.02 6.09 -2.04
C ALA A 291 4.89 6.87 -0.72
N ALA A 292 4.93 8.19 -0.77
CA ALA A 292 4.48 9.01 0.34
C ALA A 292 2.93 8.99 0.43
N ALA A 293 2.37 9.04 1.62
CA ALA A 293 0.91 9.02 1.82
C ALA A 293 0.20 10.15 1.07
N ALA A 294 0.83 11.31 0.93
CA ALA A 294 0.29 12.42 0.13
C ALA A 294 0.17 12.12 -1.36
N ASP A 295 0.94 11.17 -1.89
CA ASP A 295 0.93 10.78 -3.31
C ASP A 295 -0.14 9.69 -3.58
N MET A 296 -0.65 9.03 -2.52
CA MET A 296 -1.68 7.98 -2.62
C MET A 296 -3.07 8.60 -2.80
N THR A 297 -3.31 9.23 -3.93
CA THR A 297 -4.58 9.93 -4.25
C THR A 297 -5.49 9.14 -5.19
N PHE A 298 -5.13 7.92 -5.52
CA PHE A 298 -5.78 7.05 -6.52
C PHE A 298 -5.86 5.59 -6.02
N ASP A 299 -6.63 4.79 -6.76
CA ASP A 299 -6.68 3.33 -6.64
C ASP A 299 -6.16 2.66 -7.91
N LEU A 300 -5.85 1.37 -7.84
CA LEU A 300 -5.42 0.59 -8.98
C LEU A 300 -6.65 -0.01 -9.69
N ALA A 301 -7.12 0.65 -10.75
CA ALA A 301 -8.16 0.10 -11.63
C ALA A 301 -7.58 -0.92 -12.61
N ILE A 302 -8.34 -1.99 -12.89
CA ILE A 302 -7.87 -3.15 -13.64
C ILE A 302 -8.82 -3.42 -14.81
N ASP A 303 -8.30 -3.58 -16.02
CA ASP A 303 -8.95 -4.32 -17.09
C ASP A 303 -8.34 -5.73 -17.19
N ALA A 304 -9.03 -6.72 -16.68
CA ALA A 304 -8.59 -8.10 -16.64
C ALA A 304 -8.72 -8.82 -18.01
N SER A 305 -9.44 -8.24 -18.97
CA SER A 305 -9.53 -8.77 -20.33
C SER A 305 -8.24 -8.56 -21.13
N GLY A 306 -7.42 -7.60 -20.74
CA GLY A 306 -6.19 -7.18 -21.41
C GLY A 306 -6.44 -6.46 -22.76
N ARG A 307 -7.69 -6.23 -23.15
CA ARG A 307 -8.10 -5.65 -24.44
C ARG A 307 -8.79 -4.30 -24.30
N GLY A 308 -9.39 -4.03 -23.15
CA GLY A 308 -10.05 -2.79 -22.80
C GLY A 308 -9.08 -1.76 -22.21
N GLU A 309 -9.64 -0.69 -21.67
CA GLU A 309 -8.91 0.32 -20.91
C GLU A 309 -9.47 0.37 -19.49
N PRO A 310 -8.60 0.35 -18.47
CA PRO A 310 -9.04 0.52 -17.08
C PRO A 310 -9.74 1.87 -16.90
N SER A 311 -10.76 1.89 -16.06
CA SER A 311 -11.58 3.09 -15.85
C SER A 311 -10.84 4.15 -15.01
N ALA A 312 -10.58 5.33 -15.59
CA ALA A 312 -10.01 6.47 -14.85
C ALA A 312 -10.91 6.88 -13.66
N VAL A 313 -12.23 6.80 -13.83
CA VAL A 313 -13.19 7.07 -12.74
C VAL A 313 -13.01 6.07 -11.60
N ARG A 314 -12.82 4.79 -11.89
CA ARG A 314 -12.58 3.74 -10.88
C ARG A 314 -11.23 3.91 -10.20
N ALA A 315 -10.21 4.33 -10.93
CA ALA A 315 -8.91 4.71 -10.35
C ALA A 315 -8.98 6.00 -9.52
N GLY A 316 -10.08 6.75 -9.56
CA GLY A 316 -10.18 8.06 -8.91
C GLY A 316 -9.32 9.13 -9.57
N LEU A 317 -8.94 8.92 -10.81
CA LEU A 317 -8.16 9.86 -11.59
C LEU A 317 -9.09 10.83 -12.35
N PRO A 318 -8.67 12.10 -12.55
CA PRO A 318 -9.43 13.01 -13.39
C PRO A 318 -9.53 12.45 -14.83
N PRO A 319 -10.66 12.65 -15.51
CA PRO A 319 -10.79 12.21 -16.90
C PRO A 319 -9.72 12.89 -17.76
N VAL A 320 -9.05 12.11 -18.61
CA VAL A 320 -8.11 12.68 -19.59
C VAL A 320 -8.89 13.54 -20.58
N VAL A 321 -8.73 14.84 -20.49
CA VAL A 321 -9.32 15.79 -21.43
C VAL A 321 -8.32 15.95 -22.58
N ASP A 322 -8.50 15.20 -23.67
CA ASP A 322 -7.61 15.19 -24.84
C ASP A 322 -7.22 16.58 -25.40
N GLY A 323 -8.01 17.61 -25.11
CA GLY A 323 -7.72 18.98 -25.46
C GLY A 323 -6.56 19.65 -24.71
N ILE A 324 -6.29 19.24 -23.46
CA ILE A 324 -5.25 19.89 -22.62
C ILE A 324 -3.87 19.33 -22.98
N ALA A 325 -3.77 18.04 -23.26
CA ALA A 325 -2.50 17.43 -23.67
C ALA A 325 -1.97 17.99 -24.98
N ARG A 326 -2.86 18.35 -25.93
CA ARG A 326 -2.48 19.04 -27.18
C ARG A 326 -2.13 20.51 -26.97
N ALA A 327 -2.74 21.18 -26.00
CA ALA A 327 -2.43 22.57 -25.71
C ALA A 327 -1.03 22.75 -25.07
N SER A 328 -0.61 21.82 -24.18
CA SER A 328 0.73 21.88 -23.58
C SER A 328 1.84 21.60 -24.60
N SER A 329 1.64 20.61 -25.50
CA SER A 329 2.62 20.33 -26.57
C SER A 329 2.76 21.48 -27.60
N ASN A 330 1.66 22.21 -27.86
CA ASN A 330 1.70 23.39 -28.71
C ASN A 330 2.35 24.60 -28.01
N LEU A 331 2.22 24.71 -26.70
CA LEU A 331 2.87 25.77 -25.92
C LEU A 331 4.38 25.56 -25.82
N ASP A 332 4.82 24.32 -25.65
CA ASP A 332 6.24 23.96 -25.53
C ASP A 332 7.01 24.26 -26.81
N TRP A 333 6.45 23.95 -27.99
CA TRP A 333 7.15 24.30 -29.23
C TRP A 333 7.07 25.80 -29.56
N LEU A 334 6.04 26.52 -29.13
CA LEU A 334 5.97 27.97 -29.27
C LEU A 334 7.01 28.65 -28.38
N VAL A 335 7.23 28.18 -27.16
CA VAL A 335 8.30 28.66 -26.28
C VAL A 335 9.67 28.34 -26.88
N ALA A 336 9.88 27.14 -27.39
CA ALA A 336 11.13 26.75 -28.06
C ALA A 336 11.39 27.63 -29.31
N ALA A 337 10.36 27.89 -30.12
CA ALA A 337 10.47 28.77 -31.34
C ALA A 337 10.79 30.23 -30.94
N ALA A 338 10.18 30.73 -29.87
CA ALA A 338 10.45 32.09 -29.37
C ALA A 338 11.90 32.24 -28.84
N VAL A 339 12.45 31.21 -28.19
CA VAL A 339 13.84 31.19 -27.75
C VAL A 339 14.80 31.18 -28.91
N VAL A 340 14.54 30.37 -29.94
CA VAL A 340 15.38 30.29 -31.16
C VAL A 340 15.37 31.62 -31.94
N LEU A 341 14.20 32.26 -32.07
CA LEU A 341 14.09 33.58 -32.69
C LEU A 341 14.80 34.65 -31.90
N GLY A 342 14.68 34.66 -30.59
CA GLY A 342 15.35 35.60 -29.69
C GLY A 342 16.87 35.51 -29.77
N VAL A 343 17.42 34.29 -29.80
CA VAL A 343 18.88 34.07 -30.01
C VAL A 343 19.33 34.50 -31.38
N GLY A 344 18.54 34.22 -32.44
CA GLY A 344 18.84 34.66 -33.82
C GLY A 344 18.90 36.17 -33.96
N VAL A 345 17.97 36.91 -33.36
CA VAL A 345 17.95 38.38 -33.34
C VAL A 345 19.17 38.94 -32.58
N TRP A 346 19.50 38.32 -31.45
CA TRP A 346 20.67 38.76 -30.65
C TRP A 346 21.99 38.55 -31.37
N PHE A 347 22.19 37.42 -32.05
CA PHE A 347 23.38 37.18 -32.89
C PHE A 347 23.45 38.13 -34.09
N SER A 348 22.31 38.43 -34.73
CA SER A 348 22.26 39.39 -35.85
C SER A 348 22.62 40.80 -35.39
N ALA A 349 22.14 41.22 -34.23
CA ALA A 349 22.49 42.55 -33.68
C ALA A 349 23.97 42.64 -33.35
N LEU A 350 24.59 41.58 -32.81
CA LEU A 350 26.04 41.54 -32.52
C LEU A 350 26.89 41.62 -33.78
N THR A 351 26.50 40.97 -34.87
CA THR A 351 27.27 41.00 -36.14
C THR A 351 27.15 42.33 -36.86
N LEU A 352 25.97 42.96 -36.83
CA LEU A 352 25.76 44.32 -37.38
C LEU A 352 26.46 45.37 -36.53
N GLY A 353 26.48 45.26 -35.23
CA GLY A 353 27.23 46.17 -34.33
C GLY A 353 28.73 46.12 -34.57
N ARG A 354 29.31 44.93 -34.78
CA ARG A 354 30.75 44.79 -35.10
C ARG A 354 31.13 45.36 -36.46
N ARG A 355 30.26 45.40 -37.49
CA ARG A 355 30.55 46.03 -38.79
C ARG A 355 30.57 47.54 -38.75
N ARG A 356 29.96 48.19 -37.74
CA ARG A 356 29.96 49.66 -37.58
C ARG A 356 31.18 50.19 -36.83
N LEU A 357 32.02 49.35 -36.25
CA LEU A 357 33.18 49.70 -35.45
C LEU A 357 34.52 49.49 -36.21
N ALA A 358 34.51 49.19 -37.53
CA ALA A 358 35.73 49.15 -38.32
C ALA A 358 36.13 50.56 -38.68
N PRO A 359 37.36 51.01 -38.38
CA PRO A 359 37.85 52.38 -38.73
C PRO A 359 38.02 52.49 -40.22
N PRO A 360 37.78 53.68 -40.84
CA PRO A 360 38.05 53.91 -42.24
C PRO A 360 39.57 53.85 -42.48
N ASN A 361 39.99 53.05 -43.47
CA ASN A 361 41.39 53.00 -43.88
C ASN A 361 41.84 54.40 -44.34
N ALA A 362 42.90 54.91 -43.67
CA ALA A 362 43.62 56.09 -44.17
C ALA A 362 44.40 55.67 -45.43
N ALA A 363 44.17 56.39 -46.50
CA ALA A 363 44.99 56.40 -47.71
C ALA A 363 46.01 57.52 -47.61
#